data_7d63a6b3ac87985743b34304c899c653
#
_entry.id   7d63a6b3ac87985743b34304c899c653
#
_cell.length_a   1.000
_cell.length_b   1.000
_cell.length_c   1.000
_cell.angle_alpha   90.00
_cell.angle_beta   90.00
_cell.angle_gamma   90.00
#
_symmetry.space_group_name_H-M   'P 1'
#
loop_
_entity.id
_entity.type
_entity.pdbx_description
1 polymer ?
#
loop_
_entity_poly.entity_id
_entity_poly.type
_entity_poly.pdbx_seq_one_letter_code
_entity_poly.pdbx_strand_id
1 'polypeptide(L)'
;MNEHILVCLSPSPSNTKIIEAARKMVEAFNANFTALYVKTTKEPSKEDRQRLNDNVKFAQDRGATIESVFGDDVAYQIIEYSRLSHVTKIVVGKSRVKGLSNIKPTLVDKLIAQAGNVDVYIIPDTEDTRPAPKEKEPIDLNALKKDLLKSFVILSITTLISYLFFEIGFADSSIMMVYILGV
;
A
#
# COMPACT_ATOMS: atom_id res chain seq x y z
N MET A 1 19.95 30.43 10.42
CA MET A 1 19.48 29.54 9.33
C MET A 1 17.96 29.54 9.43
N ASN A 2 17.23 29.82 8.35
CA ASN A 2 15.78 29.71 8.38
C ASN A 2 15.41 28.22 8.26
N GLU A 3 14.61 27.73 9.19
CA GLU A 3 14.10 26.37 9.13
C GLU A 3 13.14 26.21 7.95
N HIS A 4 13.14 25.05 7.32
CA HIS A 4 12.25 24.73 6.21
C HIS A 4 11.62 23.35 6.45
N ILE A 5 10.31 23.33 6.62
CA ILE A 5 9.54 22.14 6.94
C ILE A 5 8.82 21.66 5.68
N LEU A 6 9.06 20.41 5.34
CA LEU A 6 8.43 19.70 4.23
C LEU A 6 7.44 18.68 4.77
N VAL A 7 6.16 18.79 4.39
CA VAL A 7 5.16 17.76 4.64
C VAL A 7 4.92 16.93 3.38
N CYS A 8 4.93 15.61 3.51
CA CYS A 8 4.67 14.70 2.39
C CYS A 8 3.18 14.43 2.26
N LEU A 9 2.60 14.84 1.12
CA LEU A 9 1.18 14.63 0.82
C LEU A 9 0.93 13.25 0.24
N SER A 10 -0.17 12.65 0.66
CA SER A 10 -0.66 11.36 0.16
C SER A 10 -2.20 11.36 0.12
N PRO A 11 -2.84 10.43 -0.59
CA PRO A 11 -4.29 10.29 -0.58
C PRO A 11 -4.85 9.66 0.71
N SER A 12 -4.05 9.54 1.78
CA SER A 12 -4.50 8.97 3.05
C SER A 12 -5.44 9.94 3.79
N PRO A 13 -6.51 9.43 4.44
CA PRO A 13 -7.37 10.24 5.32
C PRO A 13 -6.61 10.85 6.50
N SER A 14 -5.57 10.17 6.99
CA SER A 14 -4.74 10.67 8.10
C SER A 14 -3.83 11.85 7.72
N ASN A 15 -3.79 12.21 6.43
CA ASN A 15 -2.89 13.27 5.96
C ASN A 15 -3.22 14.64 6.56
N THR A 16 -4.49 14.91 6.88
CA THR A 16 -4.91 16.13 7.57
C THR A 16 -4.22 16.31 8.93
N LYS A 17 -4.06 15.22 9.71
CA LYS A 17 -3.33 15.26 10.99
C LYS A 17 -1.84 15.54 10.81
N ILE A 18 -1.27 14.98 9.74
CA ILE A 18 0.14 15.18 9.42
C ILE A 18 0.39 16.64 9.04
N ILE A 19 -0.49 17.24 8.23
CA ILE A 19 -0.45 18.64 7.85
C ILE A 19 -0.58 19.55 9.07
N GLU A 20 -1.51 19.25 9.98
CA GLU A 20 -1.68 20.02 11.23
C GLU A 20 -0.45 19.91 12.16
N ALA A 21 0.16 18.73 12.26
CA ALA A 21 1.39 18.56 13.02
C ALA A 21 2.54 19.39 12.40
N ALA A 22 2.69 19.34 11.08
CA ALA A 22 3.67 20.15 10.35
C ALA A 22 3.43 21.65 10.55
N ARG A 23 2.16 22.11 10.49
CA ARG A 23 1.79 23.50 10.72
C ARG A 23 2.21 24.00 12.11
N LYS A 24 1.96 23.21 13.16
CA LYS A 24 2.39 23.55 14.53
C LYS A 24 3.91 23.69 14.62
N MET A 25 4.65 22.83 13.91
CA MET A 25 6.11 22.94 13.86
C MET A 25 6.56 24.21 13.11
N VAL A 26 5.89 24.55 12.01
CA VAL A 26 6.16 25.79 11.27
C VAL A 26 6.00 27.02 12.15
N GLU A 27 4.93 27.08 12.94
CA GLU A 27 4.70 28.17 13.88
C GLU A 27 5.75 28.19 15.00
N ALA A 28 6.11 27.03 15.56
CA ALA A 28 7.08 26.94 16.64
C ALA A 28 8.50 27.34 16.22
N PHE A 29 8.89 27.01 14.99
CA PHE A 29 10.23 27.26 14.46
C PHE A 29 10.31 28.52 13.58
N ASN A 30 9.20 29.21 13.34
CA ASN A 30 9.09 30.31 12.37
C ASN A 30 9.69 29.93 11.01
N ALA A 31 9.28 28.76 10.51
CA ALA A 31 9.87 28.07 9.38
C ALA A 31 9.12 28.34 8.06
N ASN A 32 9.80 28.14 6.93
CA ASN A 32 9.13 27.97 5.64
C ASN A 32 8.32 26.68 5.62
N PHE A 33 7.18 26.67 4.95
CA PHE A 33 6.28 25.53 4.89
C PHE A 33 6.01 25.09 3.45
N THR A 34 6.41 23.88 3.11
CA THR A 34 6.14 23.27 1.79
C THR A 34 5.41 21.95 1.96
N ALA A 35 4.43 21.73 1.12
CA ALA A 35 3.72 20.46 1.01
C ALA A 35 4.03 19.83 -0.35
N LEU A 36 4.70 18.68 -0.34
CA LEU A 36 5.20 17.98 -1.52
C LEU A 36 4.35 16.76 -1.84
N TYR A 37 3.94 16.63 -3.08
CA TYR A 37 3.33 15.44 -3.64
C TYR A 37 4.22 14.82 -4.72
N VAL A 38 4.50 13.53 -4.61
CA VAL A 38 5.24 12.78 -5.64
C VAL A 38 4.25 12.07 -6.56
N LYS A 39 4.24 12.48 -7.83
CA LYS A 39 3.47 11.82 -8.89
C LYS A 39 4.24 10.61 -9.37
N THR A 40 3.58 9.46 -9.47
CA THR A 40 4.15 8.21 -9.99
C THR A 40 3.51 7.85 -11.32
N THR A 41 4.10 6.91 -12.06
CA THR A 41 3.50 6.36 -13.29
C THR A 41 2.20 5.63 -13.02
N LYS A 42 1.99 5.12 -11.81
CA LYS A 42 0.74 4.47 -11.42
C LYS A 42 -0.34 5.52 -11.15
N GLU A 43 -1.36 5.56 -12.00
CA GLU A 43 -2.49 6.46 -11.78
C GLU A 43 -3.27 6.12 -10.51
N PRO A 44 -3.57 7.11 -9.67
CA PRO A 44 -4.40 6.93 -8.49
C PRO A 44 -5.87 6.65 -8.89
N SER A 45 -6.61 5.92 -8.05
CA SER A 45 -8.06 5.77 -8.20
C SER A 45 -8.77 7.12 -8.18
N LYS A 46 -10.02 7.18 -8.66
CA LYS A 46 -10.81 8.43 -8.61
C LYS A 46 -10.95 8.95 -7.18
N GLU A 47 -11.19 8.05 -6.23
CA GLU A 47 -11.32 8.37 -4.81
C GLU A 47 -10.00 8.87 -4.21
N ASP A 48 -8.87 8.24 -4.57
CA ASP A 48 -7.56 8.68 -4.10
C ASP A 48 -7.20 10.06 -4.68
N ARG A 49 -7.55 10.30 -5.94
CA ARG A 49 -7.34 11.60 -6.58
C ARG A 49 -8.15 12.70 -5.88
N GLN A 50 -9.40 12.41 -5.52
CA GLN A 50 -10.23 13.37 -4.80
C GLN A 50 -9.67 13.64 -3.41
N ARG A 51 -9.36 12.60 -2.63
CA ARG A 51 -8.72 12.74 -1.31
C ARG A 51 -7.41 13.51 -1.36
N LEU A 52 -6.59 13.25 -2.37
CA LEU A 52 -5.36 14.02 -2.56
C LEU A 52 -5.64 15.50 -2.80
N ASN A 53 -6.60 15.83 -3.66
CA ASN A 53 -6.99 17.21 -3.93
C ASN A 53 -7.50 17.91 -2.67
N ASP A 54 -8.27 17.21 -1.85
CA ASP A 54 -8.77 17.73 -0.57
C ASP A 54 -7.60 17.99 0.41
N ASN A 55 -6.64 17.07 0.49
CA ASN A 55 -5.44 17.24 1.30
C ASN A 55 -4.53 18.37 0.80
N VAL A 56 -4.41 18.56 -0.52
CA VAL A 56 -3.69 19.69 -1.13
C VAL A 56 -4.34 21.02 -0.73
N LYS A 57 -5.66 21.15 -0.89
CA LYS A 57 -6.39 22.34 -0.46
C LYS A 57 -6.20 22.61 1.03
N PHE A 58 -6.33 21.56 1.85
CA PHE A 58 -6.16 21.65 3.28
C PHE A 58 -4.76 22.15 3.67
N ALA A 59 -3.69 21.68 3.00
CA ALA A 59 -2.33 22.18 3.23
C ALA A 59 -2.17 23.64 2.78
N GLN A 60 -2.77 24.01 1.64
CA GLN A 60 -2.75 25.34 1.09
C GLN A 60 -3.44 26.35 2.03
N ASP A 61 -4.60 25.99 2.59
CA ASP A 61 -5.34 26.80 3.58
C ASP A 61 -4.55 26.98 4.88
N ARG A 62 -3.56 26.12 5.15
CA ARG A 62 -2.62 26.20 6.29
C ARG A 62 -1.35 26.96 5.96
N GLY A 63 -1.27 27.56 4.77
CA GLY A 63 -0.15 28.40 4.35
C GLY A 63 1.03 27.61 3.77
N ALA A 64 0.84 26.35 3.38
CA ALA A 64 1.87 25.58 2.70
C ALA A 64 2.00 26.00 1.23
N THR A 65 3.22 26.15 0.75
CA THR A 65 3.52 26.18 -0.69
C THR A 65 3.38 24.77 -1.24
N ILE A 66 2.57 24.58 -2.28
CA ILE A 66 2.31 23.28 -2.86
C ILE A 66 3.30 23.02 -3.99
N GLU A 67 4.03 21.89 -3.88
CA GLU A 67 4.99 21.46 -4.87
C GLU A 67 4.70 20.03 -5.32
N SER A 68 5.05 19.70 -6.55
CA SER A 68 4.92 18.34 -7.06
C SER A 68 6.12 17.94 -7.92
N VAL A 69 6.62 16.74 -7.68
CA VAL A 69 7.69 16.13 -8.46
C VAL A 69 7.19 14.81 -9.08
N PHE A 70 7.85 14.35 -10.12
CA PHE A 70 7.49 13.12 -10.80
C PHE A 70 8.60 12.08 -10.61
N GLY A 71 8.21 10.85 -10.24
CA GLY A 71 9.14 9.71 -10.17
C GLY A 71 8.57 8.53 -9.38
N ASP A 72 9.01 7.33 -9.73
CA ASP A 72 8.47 6.09 -9.16
C ASP A 72 9.09 5.73 -7.80
N ASP A 73 10.33 6.11 -7.53
CA ASP A 73 10.89 6.01 -6.17
C ASP A 73 10.56 7.26 -5.36
N VAL A 74 9.44 7.18 -4.63
CA VAL A 74 8.92 8.29 -3.82
C VAL A 74 9.94 8.77 -2.78
N ALA A 75 10.68 7.86 -2.14
CA ALA A 75 11.67 8.23 -1.13
C ALA A 75 12.81 9.04 -1.74
N TYR A 76 13.33 8.58 -2.87
CA TYR A 76 14.38 9.27 -3.62
C TYR A 76 13.94 10.69 -4.01
N GLN A 77 12.72 10.85 -4.53
CA GLN A 77 12.21 12.15 -4.95
C GLN A 77 12.06 13.12 -3.77
N ILE A 78 11.59 12.64 -2.62
CA ILE A 78 11.47 13.47 -1.41
C ILE A 78 12.85 13.93 -0.93
N ILE A 79 13.82 13.03 -0.87
CA ILE A 79 15.18 13.35 -0.43
C ILE A 79 15.86 14.32 -1.39
N GLU A 80 15.75 14.08 -2.70
CA GLU A 80 16.35 14.95 -3.72
C GLU A 80 15.74 16.35 -3.68
N TYR A 81 14.40 16.46 -3.58
CA TYR A 81 13.73 17.74 -3.38
C TYR A 81 14.20 18.43 -2.09
N SER A 82 14.30 17.67 -1.01
CA SER A 82 14.72 18.21 0.29
C SER A 82 16.13 18.80 0.24
N ARG A 83 17.02 18.13 -0.47
CA ARG A 83 18.41 18.59 -0.66
C ARG A 83 18.47 19.88 -1.49
N LEU A 84 17.75 19.91 -2.63
CA LEU A 84 17.75 21.06 -3.55
C LEU A 84 17.07 22.30 -2.96
N SER A 85 16.03 22.09 -2.15
CA SER A 85 15.24 23.17 -1.53
C SER A 85 15.68 23.52 -0.10
N HIS A 86 16.82 22.97 0.35
CA HIS A 86 17.37 23.23 1.69
C HIS A 86 16.35 22.94 2.81
N VAL A 87 15.58 21.86 2.67
CA VAL A 87 14.66 21.40 3.71
C VAL A 87 15.47 20.92 4.92
N THR A 88 15.04 21.35 6.10
CA THR A 88 15.69 20.95 7.36
C THR A 88 14.90 19.85 8.10
N LYS A 89 13.58 19.80 7.88
CA LYS A 89 12.68 18.86 8.56
C LYS A 89 11.65 18.27 7.58
N ILE A 90 11.56 16.96 7.52
CA ILE A 90 10.55 16.22 6.76
C ILE A 90 9.50 15.68 7.72
N VAL A 91 8.22 15.93 7.46
CA VAL A 91 7.09 15.38 8.20
C VAL A 91 6.35 14.38 7.35
N VAL A 92 6.27 13.14 7.80
CA VAL A 92 5.66 12.04 7.05
C VAL A 92 4.76 11.20 7.95
N GLY A 93 3.69 10.66 7.38
CA GLY A 93 2.82 9.70 8.06
C GLY A 93 3.39 8.29 8.04
N LYS A 94 3.18 7.54 9.12
CA LYS A 94 3.48 6.12 9.13
C LYS A 94 2.36 5.37 8.41
N SER A 95 2.60 4.92 7.17
CA SER A 95 1.66 4.04 6.48
C SER A 95 1.63 2.67 7.17
N ARG A 96 0.43 2.21 7.52
CA ARG A 96 0.23 0.82 7.94
C ARG A 96 0.25 -0.06 6.70
N VAL A 97 1.36 -0.71 6.44
CA VAL A 97 1.40 -1.74 5.41
C VAL A 97 0.70 -2.98 5.95
N LYS A 98 -0.49 -3.29 5.41
CA LYS A 98 -1.21 -4.53 5.70
C LYS A 98 -0.56 -5.68 4.92
N GLY A 99 -0.12 -6.71 5.62
CA GLY A 99 0.29 -7.98 5.01
C GLY A 99 1.78 -8.30 5.11
N LEU A 100 2.22 -9.27 4.33
CA LEU A 100 3.58 -9.84 4.21
C LEU A 100 4.72 -8.85 3.87
N SER A 101 4.52 -7.57 4.10
CA SER A 101 5.41 -6.46 3.78
C SER A 101 6.60 -6.29 4.73
N ASN A 102 6.78 -7.18 5.71
CA ASN A 102 7.95 -7.15 6.59
C ASN A 102 9.28 -7.43 5.86
N ILE A 103 9.23 -7.74 4.57
CA ILE A 103 10.41 -8.09 3.77
C ILE A 103 10.94 -6.91 2.94
N LYS A 104 10.10 -5.89 2.67
CA LYS A 104 10.52 -4.71 1.89
C LYS A 104 10.56 -3.46 2.76
N PRO A 105 11.62 -2.65 2.66
CA PRO A 105 11.72 -1.39 3.41
C PRO A 105 10.53 -0.48 3.06
N THR A 106 9.92 0.10 4.10
CA THR A 106 8.83 1.07 3.94
C THR A 106 9.37 2.41 3.42
N LEU A 107 8.47 3.32 3.00
CA LEU A 107 8.86 4.69 2.65
C LEU A 107 9.64 5.35 3.80
N VAL A 108 9.17 5.18 5.03
CA VAL A 108 9.80 5.75 6.23
C VAL A 108 11.21 5.19 6.43
N ASP A 109 11.40 3.88 6.29
CA ASP A 109 12.72 3.24 6.43
C ASP A 109 13.71 3.78 5.39
N LYS A 110 13.25 3.95 4.14
CA LYS A 110 14.07 4.53 3.07
C LYS A 110 14.42 6.01 3.35
N LEU A 111 13.44 6.80 3.83
CA LEU A 111 13.68 8.20 4.18
C LEU A 111 14.72 8.31 5.30
N ILE A 112 14.58 7.55 6.38
CA ILE A 112 15.53 7.56 7.50
C ILE A 112 16.94 7.17 7.01
N ALA A 113 17.05 6.15 6.17
CA ALA A 113 18.33 5.67 5.65
C ALA A 113 19.05 6.70 4.76
N GLN A 114 18.31 7.61 4.09
CA GLN A 114 18.83 8.53 3.09
C GLN A 114 18.78 10.01 3.50
N ALA A 115 18.13 10.33 4.62
CA ALA A 115 17.87 11.72 5.03
C ALA A 115 19.14 12.54 5.36
N GLY A 116 20.25 11.88 5.69
CA GLY A 116 21.49 12.58 6.02
C GLY A 116 21.32 13.52 7.22
N ASN A 117 21.44 14.84 6.96
CA ASN A 117 21.32 15.88 7.98
C ASN A 117 19.90 16.47 8.11
N VAL A 118 18.89 15.84 7.46
CA VAL A 118 17.50 16.30 7.53
C VAL A 118 16.77 15.51 8.62
N ASP A 119 16.11 16.20 9.53
CA ASP A 119 15.31 15.57 10.57
C ASP A 119 14.03 14.95 9.98
N VAL A 120 13.74 13.69 10.28
CA VAL A 120 12.53 13.01 9.82
C VAL A 120 11.55 12.80 10.98
N TYR A 121 10.41 13.48 10.92
CA TYR A 121 9.32 13.38 11.89
C TYR A 121 8.24 12.45 11.38
N ILE A 122 8.01 11.37 12.12
CA ILE A 122 7.02 10.36 11.76
C ILE A 122 5.78 10.56 12.61
N ILE A 123 4.67 10.91 11.97
CA ILE A 123 3.38 11.06 12.64
C ILE A 123 2.65 9.72 12.56
N PRO A 124 2.38 9.08 13.71
CA PRO A 124 1.65 7.83 13.72
C PRO A 124 0.20 8.06 13.29
N ASP A 125 -0.33 7.10 12.54
CA ASP A 125 -1.74 7.05 12.21
C ASP A 125 -2.52 6.60 13.45
N THR A 126 -2.96 7.57 14.27
CA THR A 126 -3.70 7.34 15.52
C THR A 126 -5.20 7.23 15.32
N GLU A 127 -5.69 7.35 14.09
CA GLU A 127 -7.06 6.94 13.88
C GLU A 127 -7.14 5.43 14.09
N ASP A 128 -7.73 5.07 15.24
CA ASP A 128 -8.48 3.84 15.42
C ASP A 128 -9.74 3.82 14.50
N THR A 129 -9.60 4.27 13.26
CA THR A 129 -10.29 3.59 12.19
C THR A 129 -9.56 2.27 12.02
N ARG A 130 -9.62 1.42 13.04
CA ARG A 130 -9.80 0.02 12.74
C ARG A 130 -10.93 0.03 11.72
N PRO A 131 -10.73 -0.28 10.44
CA PRO A 131 -11.82 -0.89 9.72
C PRO A 131 -12.19 -1.99 10.70
N ALA A 132 -13.42 -1.95 11.22
CA ALA A 132 -13.97 -3.00 12.07
C ALA A 132 -13.38 -4.29 11.51
N PRO A 133 -12.66 -5.11 12.31
CA PRO A 133 -11.97 -6.24 11.75
C PRO A 133 -12.96 -6.77 10.76
N LYS A 134 -12.62 -6.76 9.45
CA LYS A 134 -13.48 -7.43 8.48
C LYS A 134 -13.61 -8.74 9.19
N GLU A 135 -14.75 -8.97 9.81
CA GLU A 135 -15.09 -10.27 10.37
C GLU A 135 -14.62 -11.16 9.25
N LYS A 136 -13.54 -11.88 9.49
CA LYS A 136 -13.14 -12.92 8.55
C LYS A 136 -14.43 -13.68 8.49
N GLU A 137 -15.17 -13.55 7.38
CA GLU A 137 -16.39 -14.31 7.20
C GLU A 137 -16.01 -15.66 7.71
N PRO A 138 -16.68 -16.15 8.75
CA PRO A 138 -16.28 -17.40 9.38
C PRO A 138 -16.13 -18.35 8.20
N ILE A 139 -14.91 -18.85 8.00
CA ILE A 139 -14.66 -19.78 6.89
C ILE A 139 -15.78 -20.78 7.06
N ASP A 140 -16.76 -20.76 6.16
CA ASP A 140 -17.89 -21.66 6.26
C ASP A 140 -17.30 -23.06 6.04
N LEU A 141 -16.93 -23.69 7.15
CA LEU A 141 -16.37 -25.03 7.19
C LEU A 141 -17.29 -26.03 6.46
N ASN A 142 -18.59 -25.70 6.35
CA ASN A 142 -19.54 -26.49 5.61
C ASN A 142 -19.42 -26.26 4.10
N ALA A 143 -19.19 -25.02 3.66
CA ALA A 143 -18.88 -24.73 2.27
C ALA A 143 -17.55 -25.37 1.87
N LEU A 144 -16.52 -25.26 2.71
CA LEU A 144 -15.21 -25.90 2.47
C LEU A 144 -15.33 -27.42 2.39
N LYS A 145 -16.07 -28.05 3.32
CA LYS A 145 -16.34 -29.51 3.30
C LYS A 145 -17.11 -29.90 2.04
N LYS A 146 -18.07 -29.10 1.59
CA LYS A 146 -18.87 -29.37 0.40
C LYS A 146 -18.04 -29.31 -0.88
N ASP A 147 -17.11 -28.36 -0.97
CA ASP A 147 -16.20 -28.22 -2.11
C ASP A 147 -15.14 -29.32 -2.10
N LEU A 148 -14.62 -29.69 -0.92
CA LEU A 148 -13.68 -30.79 -0.77
C LEU A 148 -14.35 -32.13 -1.14
N LEU A 149 -15.63 -32.33 -0.75
CA LEU A 149 -16.40 -33.51 -1.10
C LEU A 149 -16.64 -33.60 -2.61
N LYS A 150 -16.97 -32.48 -3.27
CA LYS A 150 -17.12 -32.45 -4.73
C LYS A 150 -15.83 -32.83 -5.45
N SER A 151 -14.69 -32.26 -5.01
CA SER A 151 -13.38 -32.59 -5.60
C SER A 151 -13.05 -34.07 -5.41
N PHE A 152 -13.36 -34.64 -4.26
CA PHE A 152 -13.13 -36.05 -3.98
C PHE A 152 -14.00 -36.94 -4.87
N VAL A 153 -15.27 -36.61 -5.09
CA VAL A 153 -16.19 -37.34 -5.96
C VAL A 153 -15.69 -37.31 -7.42
N ILE A 154 -15.28 -36.14 -7.92
CA ILE A 154 -14.74 -36.03 -9.28
C ILE A 154 -13.49 -36.89 -9.44
N LEU A 155 -12.57 -36.82 -8.47
CA LEU A 155 -11.33 -37.62 -8.50
C LEU A 155 -11.61 -39.14 -8.45
N SER A 156 -12.59 -39.57 -7.69
CA SER A 156 -13.01 -40.97 -7.62
C SER A 156 -13.62 -41.45 -8.94
N ILE A 157 -14.45 -40.63 -9.57
CA ILE A 157 -15.07 -40.94 -10.87
C ILE A 157 -14.01 -41.04 -11.97
N THR A 158 -13.07 -40.09 -12.03
CA THR A 158 -11.99 -40.09 -13.04
C THR A 158 -11.07 -41.28 -12.85
N THR A 159 -10.77 -41.66 -11.62
CA THR A 159 -9.96 -42.84 -11.32
C THR A 159 -10.69 -44.15 -11.72
N LEU A 160 -12.00 -44.25 -11.46
CA LEU A 160 -12.81 -45.38 -11.84
C LEU A 160 -12.89 -45.55 -13.38
N ILE A 161 -13.08 -44.44 -14.08
CA ILE A 161 -13.10 -44.43 -15.54
C ILE A 161 -11.74 -44.85 -16.10
N SER A 162 -10.64 -44.35 -15.56
CA SER A 162 -9.28 -44.71 -15.96
C SER A 162 -8.98 -46.20 -15.71
N TYR A 163 -9.46 -46.75 -14.60
CA TYR A 163 -9.34 -48.18 -14.30
C TYR A 163 -10.10 -49.05 -15.29
N LEU A 164 -11.34 -48.64 -15.65
CA LEU A 164 -12.15 -49.32 -16.67
C LEU A 164 -11.47 -49.34 -18.05
N PHE A 165 -10.88 -48.20 -18.45
CA PHE A 165 -10.12 -48.10 -19.70
C PHE A 165 -8.87 -49.00 -19.70
N PHE A 166 -8.23 -49.12 -18.57
CA PHE A 166 -7.07 -50.03 -18.39
C PHE A 166 -7.47 -51.52 -18.59
N GLU A 167 -8.60 -51.97 -18.01
CA GLU A 167 -9.09 -53.34 -18.18
C GLU A 167 -9.54 -53.68 -19.62
N ILE A 168 -10.06 -52.68 -20.35
CA ILE A 168 -10.53 -52.83 -21.74
C ILE A 168 -9.34 -52.82 -22.72
N GLY A 169 -8.10 -52.58 -22.25
CA GLY A 169 -6.88 -52.63 -23.08
C GLY A 169 -6.65 -51.41 -23.97
N PHE A 170 -7.20 -50.23 -23.60
CA PHE A 170 -6.86 -48.99 -24.28
C PHE A 170 -5.44 -48.54 -23.93
N ALA A 171 -4.71 -48.04 -24.95
CA ALA A 171 -3.33 -47.60 -24.82
C ALA A 171 -3.18 -46.46 -23.78
N ASP A 172 -2.03 -46.43 -23.07
CA ASP A 172 -1.69 -45.52 -21.96
C ASP A 172 -1.94 -44.01 -22.21
N SER A 173 -1.89 -43.61 -23.47
CA SER A 173 -2.20 -42.21 -23.89
C SER A 173 -3.65 -41.77 -23.65
N SER A 174 -4.60 -42.69 -23.62
CA SER A 174 -6.02 -42.41 -23.38
C SER A 174 -6.31 -42.17 -21.90
N ILE A 175 -5.54 -42.74 -21.01
CA ILE A 175 -5.65 -42.59 -19.56
C ILE A 175 -5.24 -41.17 -19.14
N MET A 176 -4.16 -40.61 -19.74
CA MET A 176 -3.74 -39.26 -19.49
C MET A 176 -4.79 -38.20 -19.91
N MET A 177 -5.51 -38.47 -21.01
CA MET A 177 -6.55 -37.54 -21.50
C MET A 177 -7.74 -37.43 -20.53
N VAL A 178 -8.10 -38.51 -19.86
CA VAL A 178 -9.20 -38.54 -18.88
C VAL A 178 -8.86 -37.70 -17.64
N TYR A 179 -7.61 -37.74 -17.19
CA TYR A 179 -7.16 -36.93 -16.04
C TYR A 179 -7.09 -35.42 -16.36
N ILE A 180 -6.73 -35.07 -17.60
CA ILE A 180 -6.68 -33.65 -18.02
C ILE A 180 -8.09 -33.04 -18.14
N LEU A 181 -9.08 -33.85 -18.53
CA LEU A 181 -10.49 -33.41 -18.64
C LEU A 181 -11.21 -33.31 -17.29
N GLY A 182 -10.70 -33.96 -16.25
CA GLY A 182 -11.30 -34.01 -14.91
C GLY A 182 -10.82 -32.91 -13.94
N VAL A 183 -9.82 -32.12 -14.33
CA VAL A 183 -9.26 -30.97 -13.56
C VAL A 183 -9.81 -29.68 -14.08
#